data_bf225bacd9981350ee3b50919ad68a29
#
_entry.id   bf225bacd9981350ee3b50919ad68a29
#
_cell.length_a   1.000
_cell.length_b   1.000
_cell.length_c   1.000
_cell.angle_alpha   90.00
_cell.angle_beta   90.00
_cell.angle_gamma   90.00
#
_symmetry.space_group_name_H-M   'P 1'
#
loop_
_entity.id
_entity.type
_entity.pdbx_description
1 polymer ?
#
loop_
_entity_poly.entity_id
_entity_poly.type
_entity_poly.pdbx_seq_one_letter_code
_entity_poly.pdbx_strand_id
1 'polypeptide(L)'
;YAADEAGFAAVAAAMEDAGAAGVELNLSCPHASGLGMELGTDPARVRSMVEAVASSVSVPVMAKLTPNTADIAAIGRAVEDGGGDAVVAINTLKAMCISPEFARPVLSNRYGGLSGPAIRPVGVRAVYDLRRELSIPIVGVGGIETWRDAAEYIMAGARCFQVGSAVGRRGPEVFQEISAGLREFMGSHGYAGIKDMEGAAHG
;
A
#
# COMPACT_ATOMS: atom_id res chain seq x y z
N TYR A 1 3.84 7.89 -10.75
CA TYR A 1 3.24 6.93 -11.71
C TYR A 1 3.52 7.36 -13.15
N ALA A 2 3.44 6.41 -14.08
CA ALA A 2 3.60 6.65 -15.51
C ALA A 2 2.62 5.77 -16.32
N ALA A 3 2.68 5.86 -17.64
CA ALA A 3 1.77 5.14 -18.53
C ALA A 3 2.29 3.75 -18.95
N ASP A 4 3.60 3.58 -18.95
CA ASP A 4 4.30 2.39 -19.44
C ASP A 4 5.60 2.15 -18.67
N GLU A 5 6.26 1.04 -18.97
CA GLU A 5 7.51 0.60 -18.32
C GLU A 5 8.63 1.64 -18.45
N ALA A 6 8.79 2.22 -19.66
CA ALA A 6 9.83 3.21 -19.92
C ALA A 6 9.61 4.51 -19.11
N GLY A 7 8.36 4.94 -18.99
CA GLY A 7 7.98 6.09 -18.17
C GLY A 7 8.21 5.85 -16.68
N PHE A 8 7.86 4.67 -16.16
CA PHE A 8 8.14 4.32 -14.76
C PHE A 8 9.64 4.29 -14.49
N ALA A 9 10.44 3.67 -15.35
CA ALA A 9 11.89 3.61 -15.22
C ALA A 9 12.53 5.02 -15.25
N ALA A 10 12.11 5.87 -16.20
CA ALA A 10 12.63 7.24 -16.31
C ALA A 10 12.32 8.09 -15.06
N VAL A 11 11.08 7.98 -14.52
CA VAL A 11 10.70 8.71 -13.29
C VAL A 11 11.47 8.17 -12.10
N ALA A 12 11.65 6.85 -11.97
CA ALA A 12 12.39 6.24 -10.87
C ALA A 12 13.87 6.68 -10.88
N ALA A 13 14.53 6.66 -12.04
CA ALA A 13 15.90 7.12 -12.19
C ALA A 13 16.04 8.61 -11.82
N ALA A 14 15.12 9.46 -12.27
CA ALA A 14 15.12 10.88 -11.88
C ALA A 14 14.93 11.11 -10.37
N MET A 15 14.14 10.27 -9.71
CA MET A 15 13.99 10.31 -8.24
C MET A 15 15.26 9.87 -7.52
N GLU A 16 15.94 8.82 -8.00
CA GLU A 16 17.22 8.39 -7.47
C GLU A 16 18.29 9.47 -7.65
N ASP A 17 18.39 10.07 -8.83
CA ASP A 17 19.30 11.19 -9.12
C ASP A 17 19.05 12.40 -8.20
N ALA A 18 17.79 12.61 -7.79
CA ALA A 18 17.41 13.63 -6.83
C ALA A 18 17.70 13.24 -5.36
N GLY A 19 18.25 12.04 -5.11
CA GLY A 19 18.64 11.57 -3.78
C GLY A 19 17.55 10.79 -3.03
N ALA A 20 16.55 10.24 -3.70
CA ALA A 20 15.58 9.36 -3.06
C ALA A 20 16.28 8.09 -2.54
N ALA A 21 15.96 7.69 -1.29
CA ALA A 21 16.49 6.48 -0.67
C ALA A 21 15.72 5.20 -1.06
N GLY A 22 14.65 5.33 -1.83
CA GLY A 22 13.81 4.27 -2.37
C GLY A 22 12.68 4.85 -3.20
N VAL A 23 12.05 4.03 -4.03
CA VAL A 23 10.93 4.45 -4.88
C VAL A 23 9.69 3.57 -4.63
N GLU A 24 8.51 4.18 -4.62
CA GLU A 24 7.24 3.46 -4.54
C GLU A 24 6.47 3.63 -5.85
N LEU A 25 6.25 2.53 -6.56
CA LEU A 25 5.48 2.49 -7.80
C LEU A 25 3.98 2.52 -7.48
N ASN A 26 3.27 3.57 -7.90
CA ASN A 26 1.82 3.59 -7.81
C ASN A 26 1.20 2.93 -9.06
N LEU A 27 0.91 1.64 -8.95
CA LEU A 27 0.32 0.84 -10.02
C LEU A 27 -1.22 0.93 -10.09
N SER A 28 -1.85 1.68 -9.19
CA SER A 28 -3.30 1.65 -8.97
C SER A 28 -3.98 3.02 -9.00
N CYS A 29 -3.50 3.98 -9.81
CA CYS A 29 -4.11 5.30 -9.92
C CYS A 29 -5.51 5.21 -10.57
N PRO A 30 -6.62 5.50 -9.86
CA PRO A 30 -7.97 5.37 -10.40
C PRO A 30 -8.37 6.51 -11.36
N HIS A 31 -7.56 7.56 -11.47
CA HIS A 31 -7.92 8.80 -12.17
C HIS A 31 -7.38 8.91 -13.59
N ALA A 32 -6.54 8.01 -14.04
CA ALA A 32 -6.05 7.99 -15.42
C ALA A 32 -6.85 6.95 -16.21
N SER A 33 -7.68 7.40 -17.15
CA SER A 33 -8.42 6.50 -18.04
C SER A 33 -7.44 5.60 -18.80
N GLY A 34 -7.58 4.29 -18.66
CA GLY A 34 -6.69 3.29 -19.25
C GLY A 34 -5.35 3.10 -18.54
N LEU A 35 -5.09 3.84 -17.45
CA LEU A 35 -3.85 3.77 -16.67
C LEU A 35 -4.17 3.42 -15.20
N GLY A 36 -3.25 2.83 -14.49
CA GLY A 36 -3.34 2.59 -13.06
C GLY A 36 -4.11 1.34 -12.66
N MET A 37 -5.44 1.36 -12.67
CA MET A 37 -6.22 0.20 -12.19
C MET A 37 -6.07 -1.04 -13.07
N GLU A 38 -6.09 -0.88 -14.40
CA GLU A 38 -5.89 -2.00 -15.32
C GLU A 38 -4.47 -2.57 -15.25
N LEU A 39 -3.47 -1.69 -15.08
CA LEU A 39 -2.07 -2.11 -14.94
C LEU A 39 -1.85 -2.93 -13.66
N GLY A 40 -2.37 -2.47 -12.54
CA GLY A 40 -2.18 -3.10 -11.23
C GLY A 40 -3.00 -4.37 -11.00
N THR A 41 -3.85 -4.80 -11.92
CA THR A 41 -4.68 -6.02 -11.81
C THR A 41 -4.18 -7.19 -12.67
N ASP A 42 -3.23 -6.94 -13.57
CA ASP A 42 -2.62 -7.96 -14.42
C ASP A 42 -1.21 -8.33 -13.91
N PRO A 43 -1.00 -9.55 -13.39
CA PRO A 43 0.30 -9.97 -12.86
C PRO A 43 1.45 -9.86 -13.87
N ALA A 44 1.21 -10.17 -15.15
CA ALA A 44 2.27 -10.12 -16.17
C ALA A 44 2.74 -8.68 -16.41
N ARG A 45 1.83 -7.73 -16.45
CA ARG A 45 2.14 -6.30 -16.60
C ARG A 45 2.81 -5.73 -15.34
N VAL A 46 2.35 -6.11 -14.15
CA VAL A 46 2.97 -5.71 -12.88
C VAL A 46 4.42 -6.17 -12.84
N ARG A 47 4.69 -7.44 -13.16
CA ARG A 47 6.04 -7.99 -13.23
C ARG A 47 6.92 -7.19 -14.20
N SER A 48 6.47 -6.99 -15.45
CA SER A 48 7.22 -6.24 -16.47
C SER A 48 7.57 -4.82 -16.03
N MET A 49 6.64 -4.10 -15.39
CA MET A 49 6.89 -2.77 -14.87
C MET A 49 7.90 -2.74 -13.73
N VAL A 50 7.76 -3.67 -12.77
CA VAL A 50 8.69 -3.77 -11.64
C VAL A 50 10.09 -4.12 -12.13
N GLU A 51 10.22 -5.09 -13.06
CA GLU A 51 11.50 -5.50 -13.66
C GLU A 51 12.18 -4.33 -14.39
N ALA A 52 11.43 -3.54 -15.16
CA ALA A 52 11.96 -2.36 -15.86
C ALA A 52 12.50 -1.31 -14.88
N VAL A 53 11.80 -1.07 -13.77
CA VAL A 53 12.25 -0.10 -12.76
C VAL A 53 13.42 -0.67 -11.95
N ALA A 54 13.33 -1.91 -11.46
CA ALA A 54 14.39 -2.54 -10.67
C ALA A 54 15.72 -2.63 -11.45
N SER A 55 15.64 -2.75 -12.79
CA SER A 55 16.82 -2.73 -13.65
C SER A 55 17.38 -1.33 -13.90
N SER A 56 16.65 -0.27 -13.60
CA SER A 56 17.01 1.12 -13.90
C SER A 56 17.55 1.93 -12.70
N VAL A 57 17.37 1.42 -11.48
CA VAL A 57 17.81 2.08 -10.24
C VAL A 57 18.55 1.12 -9.32
N SER A 58 19.32 1.67 -8.39
CA SER A 58 20.04 0.90 -7.35
C SER A 58 19.37 1.00 -5.96
N VAL A 59 18.44 1.94 -5.79
CA VAL A 59 17.67 2.11 -4.56
C VAL A 59 16.51 1.11 -4.49
N PRO A 60 16.03 0.74 -3.29
CA PRO A 60 14.91 -0.17 -3.12
C PRO A 60 13.65 0.24 -3.89
N VAL A 61 13.03 -0.74 -4.55
CA VAL A 61 11.81 -0.59 -5.34
C VAL A 61 10.63 -1.24 -4.63
N MET A 62 9.64 -0.46 -4.25
CA MET A 62 8.39 -0.92 -3.66
C MET A 62 7.25 -0.78 -4.66
N ALA A 63 6.27 -1.68 -4.62
CA ALA A 63 5.08 -1.58 -5.46
C ALA A 63 3.80 -1.47 -4.62
N LYS A 64 3.01 -0.41 -4.85
CA LYS A 64 1.73 -0.19 -4.16
C LYS A 64 0.59 -0.86 -4.90
N LEU A 65 -0.03 -1.82 -4.21
CA LEU A 65 -1.04 -2.73 -4.75
C LEU A 65 -2.45 -2.16 -4.64
N THR A 66 -3.26 -2.43 -5.66
CA THR A 66 -4.69 -2.15 -5.62
C THR A 66 -5.45 -3.27 -4.91
N PRO A 67 -6.43 -2.94 -4.03
CA PRO A 67 -7.34 -3.95 -3.48
C PRO A 67 -8.45 -4.35 -4.45
N ASN A 68 -8.56 -3.67 -5.62
CA ASN A 68 -9.62 -3.88 -6.60
C ASN A 68 -9.27 -5.04 -7.56
N THR A 69 -8.80 -6.14 -7.01
CA THR A 69 -8.43 -7.38 -7.73
C THR A 69 -9.05 -8.59 -7.04
N ALA A 70 -9.24 -9.67 -7.78
CA ALA A 70 -9.72 -10.93 -7.23
C ALA A 70 -8.65 -11.68 -6.42
N ASP A 71 -7.36 -11.51 -6.78
CA ASP A 71 -6.22 -12.19 -6.16
C ASP A 71 -5.05 -11.22 -5.98
N ILE A 72 -4.98 -10.59 -4.81
CA ILE A 72 -3.91 -9.66 -4.47
C ILE A 72 -2.57 -10.40 -4.25
N ALA A 73 -2.62 -11.67 -3.85
CA ALA A 73 -1.41 -12.46 -3.65
C ALA A 73 -0.71 -12.76 -4.98
N ALA A 74 -1.46 -13.04 -6.05
CA ALA A 74 -0.90 -13.20 -7.39
C ALA A 74 -0.20 -11.92 -7.88
N ILE A 75 -0.77 -10.74 -7.57
CA ILE A 75 -0.13 -9.46 -7.87
C ILE A 75 1.14 -9.27 -7.04
N GLY A 76 1.09 -9.62 -5.74
CA GLY A 76 2.26 -9.56 -4.86
C GLY A 76 3.40 -10.45 -5.36
N ARG A 77 3.11 -11.69 -5.76
CA ARG A 77 4.12 -12.60 -6.37
C ARG A 77 4.72 -12.00 -7.64
N ALA A 78 3.92 -11.35 -8.48
CA ALA A 78 4.42 -10.69 -9.69
C ALA A 78 5.40 -9.54 -9.38
N VAL A 79 5.22 -8.83 -8.26
CA VAL A 79 6.18 -7.82 -7.77
C VAL A 79 7.48 -8.49 -7.36
N GLU A 80 7.42 -9.56 -6.56
CA GLU A 80 8.59 -10.31 -6.10
C GLU A 80 9.37 -10.92 -7.29
N ASP A 81 8.66 -11.56 -8.22
CA ASP A 81 9.22 -12.13 -9.45
C ASP A 81 9.86 -11.08 -10.38
N GLY A 82 9.37 -9.84 -10.34
CA GLY A 82 9.92 -8.70 -11.07
C GLY A 82 11.13 -8.04 -10.40
N GLY A 83 11.56 -8.55 -9.25
CA GLY A 83 12.71 -8.01 -8.50
C GLY A 83 12.35 -6.81 -7.61
N GLY A 84 11.09 -6.65 -7.23
CA GLY A 84 10.67 -5.66 -6.24
C GLY A 84 11.15 -6.03 -4.82
N ASP A 85 11.57 -5.03 -4.06
CA ASP A 85 12.12 -5.23 -2.70
C ASP A 85 11.03 -5.28 -1.62
N ALA A 86 9.84 -4.73 -1.89
CA ALA A 86 8.70 -4.77 -0.98
C ALA A 86 7.38 -4.53 -1.70
N VAL A 87 6.27 -4.93 -1.06
CA VAL A 87 4.92 -4.53 -1.47
C VAL A 87 4.30 -3.58 -0.46
N VAL A 88 3.48 -2.64 -0.95
CA VAL A 88 2.70 -1.71 -0.13
C VAL A 88 1.22 -2.04 -0.32
N ALA A 89 0.53 -2.43 0.72
CA ALA A 89 -0.88 -2.86 0.67
C ALA A 89 -1.72 -2.14 1.75
N ILE A 90 -2.76 -1.43 1.32
CA ILE A 90 -3.42 -1.34 0.02
C ILE A 90 -3.60 0.12 -0.43
N ASN A 91 -3.81 0.34 -1.73
CA ASN A 91 -4.36 1.58 -2.24
C ASN A 91 -5.87 1.66 -1.90
N THR A 92 -6.58 2.66 -2.39
CA THR A 92 -8.00 2.90 -2.13
C THR A 92 -8.92 1.91 -2.85
N LEU A 93 -10.09 1.64 -2.25
CA LEU A 93 -11.17 0.88 -2.89
C LEU A 93 -11.96 1.78 -3.83
N LYS A 94 -12.34 1.26 -4.98
CA LYS A 94 -13.23 1.96 -5.92
C LYS A 94 -14.63 2.10 -5.31
N ALA A 95 -15.10 3.34 -5.20
CA ALA A 95 -16.40 3.64 -4.59
C ALA A 95 -17.09 4.83 -5.26
N MET A 96 -18.36 5.03 -4.97
CA MET A 96 -19.19 6.11 -5.49
C MET A 96 -20.07 6.69 -4.38
N CYS A 97 -20.32 7.99 -4.45
CA CYS A 97 -21.34 8.66 -3.68
C CYS A 97 -22.32 9.39 -4.64
N ILE A 98 -23.62 9.23 -4.39
CA ILE A 98 -24.69 9.90 -5.14
C ILE A 98 -25.34 10.94 -4.23
N SER A 99 -25.56 12.17 -4.72
CA SER A 99 -26.42 13.15 -4.05
C SER A 99 -27.87 12.84 -4.39
N PRO A 100 -28.71 12.50 -3.40
CA PRO A 100 -30.15 12.29 -3.61
C PRO A 100 -30.85 13.56 -4.09
N GLU A 101 -30.44 14.75 -3.59
CA GLU A 101 -31.04 16.04 -3.91
C GLU A 101 -30.87 16.42 -5.39
N PHE A 102 -29.74 16.04 -5.97
CA PHE A 102 -29.40 16.36 -7.36
C PHE A 102 -29.52 15.17 -8.30
N ALA A 103 -29.87 13.97 -7.80
CA ALA A 103 -29.95 12.71 -8.54
C ALA A 103 -28.71 12.44 -9.45
N ARG A 104 -27.51 12.74 -8.94
CA ARG A 104 -26.24 12.61 -9.70
C ARG A 104 -25.07 12.23 -8.80
N PRO A 105 -23.99 11.64 -9.38
CA PRO A 105 -22.75 11.44 -8.65
C PRO A 105 -22.19 12.74 -8.05
N VAL A 106 -21.66 12.66 -6.83
CA VAL A 106 -21.00 13.79 -6.15
C VAL A 106 -19.70 14.15 -6.84
N LEU A 107 -18.91 13.15 -7.26
CA LEU A 107 -17.66 13.38 -7.97
C LEU A 107 -17.88 13.54 -9.47
N SER A 108 -17.15 14.48 -10.10
CA SER A 108 -17.20 14.71 -11.55
C SER A 108 -16.81 13.45 -12.36
N ASN A 109 -15.88 12.65 -11.84
CA ASN A 109 -15.46 11.38 -12.42
C ASN A 109 -16.41 10.21 -12.08
N ARG A 110 -17.58 10.48 -11.48
CA ARG A 110 -18.61 9.53 -11.06
C ARG A 110 -18.18 8.66 -9.87
N TYR A 111 -16.98 8.10 -9.87
CA TYR A 111 -16.41 7.29 -8.79
C TYR A 111 -15.01 7.76 -8.44
N GLY A 112 -14.54 7.37 -7.27
CA GLY A 112 -13.20 7.67 -6.76
C GLY A 112 -12.70 6.58 -5.83
N GLY A 113 -11.62 6.88 -5.11
CA GLY A 113 -11.04 5.98 -4.13
C GLY A 113 -11.61 6.21 -2.73
N LEU A 114 -12.21 5.18 -2.14
CA LEU A 114 -12.57 5.15 -0.74
C LEU A 114 -11.31 4.93 0.11
N SER A 115 -11.08 5.80 1.09
CA SER A 115 -9.99 5.71 2.06
C SER A 115 -10.50 5.88 3.49
N GLY A 116 -9.61 5.81 4.48
CA GLY A 116 -9.94 5.97 5.89
C GLY A 116 -10.38 4.66 6.57
N PRO A 117 -10.93 4.72 7.81
CA PRO A 117 -11.17 3.53 8.65
C PRO A 117 -12.01 2.45 8.00
N ALA A 118 -12.91 2.81 7.08
CA ALA A 118 -13.80 1.88 6.40
C ALA A 118 -13.04 0.82 5.57
N ILE A 119 -11.84 1.12 5.07
CA ILE A 119 -11.05 0.16 4.28
C ILE A 119 -10.06 -0.66 5.11
N ARG A 120 -9.88 -0.35 6.41
CA ARG A 120 -8.92 -1.05 7.26
C ARG A 120 -9.10 -2.58 7.26
N PRO A 121 -10.30 -3.15 7.47
CA PRO A 121 -10.45 -4.61 7.46
C PRO A 121 -10.04 -5.26 6.14
N VAL A 122 -10.22 -4.55 5.02
CA VAL A 122 -9.80 -5.02 3.70
C VAL A 122 -8.28 -5.01 3.58
N GLY A 123 -7.63 -3.93 4.07
CA GLY A 123 -6.17 -3.81 4.09
C GLY A 123 -5.51 -4.84 4.99
N VAL A 124 -6.02 -5.06 6.20
CA VAL A 124 -5.51 -6.08 7.14
C VAL A 124 -5.59 -7.48 6.52
N ARG A 125 -6.74 -7.83 5.91
CA ARG A 125 -6.89 -9.10 5.19
C ARG A 125 -5.89 -9.22 4.03
N ALA A 126 -5.73 -8.16 3.23
CA ALA A 126 -4.79 -8.17 2.11
C ALA A 126 -3.35 -8.43 2.57
N VAL A 127 -2.91 -7.78 3.65
CA VAL A 127 -1.59 -8.01 4.25
C VAL A 127 -1.46 -9.44 4.77
N TYR A 128 -2.50 -9.97 5.41
CA TYR A 128 -2.53 -11.35 5.90
C TYR A 128 -2.38 -12.37 4.75
N ASP A 129 -3.12 -12.18 3.65
CA ASP A 129 -3.04 -13.04 2.47
C ASP A 129 -1.65 -12.95 1.80
N LEU A 130 -1.10 -11.73 1.65
CA LEU A 130 0.24 -11.49 1.09
C LEU A 130 1.34 -12.13 1.94
N ARG A 131 1.26 -12.04 3.28
CA ARG A 131 2.27 -12.60 4.19
C ARG A 131 2.45 -14.11 4.05
N ARG A 132 1.41 -14.81 3.65
CA ARG A 132 1.43 -16.27 3.43
C ARG A 132 2.13 -16.68 2.14
N GLU A 133 2.25 -15.76 1.19
CA GLU A 133 2.69 -16.05 -0.16
C GLU A 133 4.04 -15.40 -0.52
N LEU A 134 4.44 -14.34 0.20
CA LEU A 134 5.63 -13.55 -0.14
C LEU A 134 6.75 -13.73 0.88
N SER A 135 7.99 -13.66 0.39
CA SER A 135 9.21 -13.57 1.21
C SER A 135 9.70 -12.13 1.39
N ILE A 136 9.34 -11.22 0.47
CA ILE A 136 9.67 -9.80 0.57
C ILE A 136 8.81 -9.08 1.63
N PRO A 137 9.34 -8.01 2.24
CA PRO A 137 8.62 -7.20 3.23
C PRO A 137 7.29 -6.63 2.72
N ILE A 138 6.33 -6.47 3.64
CA ILE A 138 5.04 -5.85 3.37
C ILE A 138 4.93 -4.56 4.18
N VAL A 139 4.51 -3.48 3.52
CA VAL A 139 4.16 -2.21 4.14
C VAL A 139 2.64 -2.10 4.20
N GLY A 140 2.07 -2.07 5.41
CA GLY A 140 0.62 -1.96 5.60
C GLY A 140 0.13 -0.53 5.43
N VAL A 141 -0.96 -0.31 4.68
CA VAL A 141 -1.59 1.01 4.56
C VAL A 141 -3.08 0.89 4.29
N GLY A 142 -3.85 1.78 4.89
CA GLY A 142 -5.30 1.89 4.70
C GLY A 142 -6.07 1.95 6.02
N GLY A 143 -6.60 3.12 6.34
CA GLY A 143 -7.45 3.34 7.50
C GLY A 143 -6.78 3.27 8.87
N ILE A 144 -5.46 3.38 8.93
CA ILE A 144 -4.70 3.43 10.19
C ILE A 144 -4.87 4.82 10.79
N GLU A 145 -5.42 4.89 12.01
CA GLU A 145 -5.65 6.11 12.78
C GLU A 145 -5.13 6.04 14.21
N THR A 146 -4.98 4.84 14.74
CA THR A 146 -4.54 4.58 16.11
C THR A 146 -3.44 3.52 16.13
N TRP A 147 -2.76 3.38 17.27
CA TRP A 147 -1.78 2.33 17.46
C TRP A 147 -2.39 0.90 17.36
N ARG A 148 -3.69 0.73 17.71
CA ARG A 148 -4.39 -0.55 17.55
C ARG A 148 -4.50 -0.94 16.09
N ASP A 149 -4.85 0.02 15.24
CA ASP A 149 -4.93 -0.21 13.79
C ASP A 149 -3.57 -0.59 13.21
N ALA A 150 -2.50 0.08 13.64
CA ALA A 150 -1.14 -0.25 13.25
C ALA A 150 -0.72 -1.64 13.73
N ALA A 151 -1.07 -2.01 14.98
CA ALA A 151 -0.80 -3.33 15.54
C ALA A 151 -1.51 -4.45 14.75
N GLU A 152 -2.77 -4.25 14.31
CA GLU A 152 -3.48 -5.20 13.46
C GLU A 152 -2.69 -5.49 12.16
N TYR A 153 -2.19 -4.45 11.49
CA TYR A 153 -1.38 -4.61 10.28
C TYR A 153 -0.07 -5.35 10.52
N ILE A 154 0.64 -5.01 11.62
CA ILE A 154 1.90 -5.67 11.97
C ILE A 154 1.65 -7.14 12.29
N MET A 155 0.63 -7.45 13.10
CA MET A 155 0.27 -8.84 13.44
C MET A 155 -0.22 -9.63 12.23
N ALA A 156 -0.83 -8.97 11.24
CA ALA A 156 -1.18 -9.57 9.97
C ALA A 156 0.04 -9.85 9.06
N GLY A 157 1.22 -9.31 9.37
CA GLY A 157 2.47 -9.58 8.65
C GLY A 157 3.15 -8.37 8.01
N ALA A 158 2.66 -7.14 8.27
CA ALA A 158 3.36 -5.95 7.82
C ALA A 158 4.62 -5.67 8.67
N ARG A 159 5.75 -5.37 7.99
CA ARG A 159 7.01 -4.95 8.62
C ARG A 159 6.96 -3.51 9.12
N CYS A 160 6.25 -2.67 8.41
CA CYS A 160 6.00 -1.27 8.75
C CYS A 160 4.66 -0.82 8.17
N PHE A 161 4.28 0.44 8.39
CA PHE A 161 2.98 0.94 7.93
C PHE A 161 3.08 2.40 7.47
N GLN A 162 2.12 2.80 6.63
CA GLN A 162 1.92 4.18 6.19
C GLN A 162 0.60 4.72 6.73
N VAL A 163 0.56 6.03 7.04
CA VAL A 163 -0.63 6.75 7.48
C VAL A 163 -0.97 7.81 6.45
N GLY A 164 -2.17 7.74 5.88
CA GLY A 164 -2.65 8.68 4.86
C GLY A 164 -3.75 9.62 5.39
N SER A 165 -5.00 9.22 5.26
CA SER A 165 -6.18 10.06 5.55
C SER A 165 -6.25 10.61 6.99
N ALA A 166 -5.65 9.92 7.97
CA ALA A 166 -5.61 10.39 9.35
C ALA A 166 -4.78 11.68 9.49
N VAL A 167 -3.69 11.84 8.73
CA VAL A 167 -2.88 13.06 8.74
C VAL A 167 -3.72 14.28 8.33
N GLY A 168 -4.55 14.14 7.29
CA GLY A 168 -5.42 15.24 6.82
C GLY A 168 -6.49 15.65 7.82
N ARG A 169 -6.91 14.76 8.73
CA ARG A 169 -7.95 15.03 9.73
C ARG A 169 -7.42 15.40 11.11
N ARG A 170 -6.25 14.89 11.49
CA ARG A 170 -5.71 14.97 12.85
C ARG A 170 -4.35 15.66 12.92
N GLY A 171 -3.77 16.02 11.77
CA GLY A 171 -2.42 16.58 11.73
C GLY A 171 -1.30 15.53 11.84
N PRO A 172 -0.03 15.96 11.76
CA PRO A 172 1.13 15.07 11.82
C PRO A 172 1.37 14.46 13.21
N GLU A 173 0.74 14.97 14.26
CA GLU A 173 0.83 14.48 15.64
C GLU A 173 0.40 13.01 15.74
N VAL A 174 -0.45 12.56 14.81
CA VAL A 174 -0.91 11.16 14.72
C VAL A 174 0.24 10.15 14.67
N PHE A 175 1.38 10.51 14.08
CA PHE A 175 2.56 9.62 14.05
C PHE A 175 3.16 9.41 15.43
N GLN A 176 3.22 10.48 16.25
CA GLN A 176 3.73 10.39 17.62
C GLN A 176 2.79 9.58 18.51
N GLU A 177 1.47 9.82 18.39
CA GLU A 177 0.44 9.09 19.13
C GLU A 177 0.46 7.58 18.82
N ILE A 178 0.52 7.21 17.54
CA ILE A 178 0.61 5.82 17.12
C ILE A 178 1.90 5.17 17.64
N SER A 179 3.04 5.86 17.49
CA SER A 179 4.34 5.34 17.93
C SER A 179 4.40 5.16 19.45
N ALA A 180 3.82 6.09 20.22
CA ALA A 180 3.76 6.00 21.68
C ALA A 180 2.89 4.83 22.13
N GLY A 181 1.69 4.70 21.56
CA GLY A 181 0.77 3.62 21.89
C GLY A 181 1.29 2.23 21.52
N LEU A 182 1.97 2.09 20.36
CA LEU A 182 2.63 0.84 19.99
C LEU A 182 3.74 0.46 20.97
N ARG A 183 4.55 1.43 21.41
CA ARG A 183 5.63 1.19 22.37
C ARG A 183 5.07 0.72 23.72
N GLU A 184 4.01 1.34 24.21
CA GLU A 184 3.33 0.94 25.44
C GLU A 184 2.74 -0.47 25.31
N PHE A 185 2.06 -0.75 24.19
CA PHE A 185 1.49 -2.05 23.89
C PHE A 185 2.57 -3.15 23.86
N MET A 186 3.67 -2.92 23.14
CA MET A 186 4.79 -3.87 23.09
C MET A 186 5.36 -4.16 24.50
N GLY A 187 5.60 -3.12 25.29
CA GLY A 187 6.11 -3.26 26.64
C GLY A 187 5.19 -4.06 27.56
N SER A 188 3.86 -3.84 27.47
CA SER A 188 2.87 -4.55 28.30
C SER A 188 2.64 -6.01 27.87
N HIS A 189 3.00 -6.38 26.64
CA HIS A 189 2.82 -7.73 26.08
C HIS A 189 4.14 -8.51 25.90
N GLY A 190 5.27 -7.94 26.34
CA GLY A 190 6.57 -8.62 26.30
C GLY A 190 7.23 -8.69 24.92
N TYR A 191 6.80 -7.88 23.97
CA TYR A 191 7.47 -7.75 22.68
C TYR A 191 8.71 -6.86 22.79
N ALA A 192 9.87 -7.34 22.37
CA ALA A 192 11.09 -6.54 22.35
C ALA A 192 11.11 -5.51 21.20
N GLY A 193 10.35 -5.77 20.12
CA GLY A 193 10.25 -4.88 18.97
C GLY A 193 9.14 -5.27 18.00
N ILE A 194 8.93 -4.44 16.98
CA ILE A 194 7.92 -4.68 15.93
C ILE A 194 8.11 -6.04 15.25
N LYS A 195 9.37 -6.45 15.08
CA LYS A 195 9.70 -7.74 14.45
C LYS A 195 9.11 -8.95 15.18
N ASP A 196 8.98 -8.85 16.51
CA ASP A 196 8.39 -9.94 17.33
C ASP A 196 6.87 -10.01 17.15
N MET A 197 6.25 -8.90 16.74
CA MET A 197 4.81 -8.83 16.45
C MET A 197 4.50 -9.20 15.00
N GLU A 198 5.48 -9.11 14.09
CA GLU A 198 5.29 -9.32 12.65
C GLU A 198 4.76 -10.72 12.37
N GLY A 199 3.51 -10.79 11.92
CA GLY A 199 2.87 -12.06 11.58
C GLY A 199 2.38 -12.87 12.79
N ALA A 200 2.32 -12.31 13.99
CA ALA A 200 1.87 -13.03 15.19
C ALA A 200 0.44 -13.59 15.09
N ALA A 201 -0.38 -13.08 14.18
CA ALA A 201 -1.73 -13.60 13.95
C ALA A 201 -1.77 -14.86 13.06
N HIS A 202 -0.63 -15.34 12.54
CA HIS A 202 -0.57 -16.56 11.73
C HIS A 202 -0.39 -17.86 12.54
N GLY A 203 -0.18 -17.76 13.85
CA GLY A 203 -0.01 -18.90 14.76
C GLY A 203 1.42 -19.37 14.84
#